data_7208b9de60775ce2d72ded43f32790ab
#
_entry.id   7208b9de60775ce2d72ded43f32790ab
#
_cell.length_a   1.000
_cell.length_b   1.000
_cell.length_c   1.000
_cell.angle_alpha   90.00
_cell.angle_beta   90.00
_cell.angle_gamma   90.00
#
_symmetry.space_group_name_H-M   'P 1'
#
loop_
_entity.id
_entity.type
_entity.pdbx_description
1 polymer ?
#
loop_
_entity_poly.entity_id
_entity_poly.type
_entity_poly.pdbx_seq_one_letter_code
_entity_poly.pdbx_strand_id
1 'polypeptide(L)'
;MLTMNRLLLVLLAAVALPAHANWYLDNESSRLSFTSTKNADTAEVHRFLVLHGKVDAKGLAEVEVETDSVSTGIPLRDERLREQVFQVRKFPTAQINAQLDMRPINDLAPGAQLELRLPLTVSLRGKTHSYNAELLATRLDERRFQVVTLEPLVIHAQDFDMAPDFNALRNAAGLSAVSLSVPVGAVLIFTAR
;
A
#
# COMPACT_ATOMS: atom_id res chain seq x y z
N MET A 1 -48.19 57.64 16.88
CA MET A 1 -46.86 57.52 16.20
C MET A 1 -46.16 56.28 16.67
N LEU A 2 -46.30 55.16 15.91
CA LEU A 2 -45.63 53.91 16.24
C LEU A 2 -44.39 53.81 15.35
N THR A 3 -43.22 53.78 15.95
CA THR A 3 -41.93 53.47 15.28
C THR A 3 -41.75 51.98 15.24
N MET A 4 -41.83 51.40 14.06
CA MET A 4 -41.63 49.99 13.79
C MET A 4 -40.16 49.71 13.61
N ASN A 5 -39.53 49.10 14.63
CA ASN A 5 -38.14 48.70 14.66
C ASN A 5 -37.97 47.43 13.80
N ARG A 6 -37.40 47.57 12.59
CA ARG A 6 -37.05 46.42 11.72
C ARG A 6 -35.78 45.79 12.22
N LEU A 7 -35.89 44.69 12.94
CA LEU A 7 -34.77 43.83 13.31
C LEU A 7 -34.28 43.06 12.08
N LEU A 8 -33.14 43.46 11.53
CA LEU A 8 -32.48 42.80 10.40
C LEU A 8 -31.78 41.55 10.93
N LEU A 9 -32.37 40.37 10.74
CA LEU A 9 -31.74 39.09 11.06
C LEU A 9 -30.75 38.77 9.93
N VAL A 10 -29.43 38.97 10.15
CA VAL A 10 -28.37 38.53 9.27
C VAL A 10 -28.16 37.03 9.53
N LEU A 11 -28.69 36.21 8.64
CA LEU A 11 -28.45 34.76 8.63
C LEU A 11 -27.01 34.52 8.12
N LEU A 12 -26.06 34.29 9.03
CA LEU A 12 -24.68 33.91 8.70
C LEU A 12 -24.70 32.46 8.22
N ALA A 13 -24.81 32.25 6.91
CA ALA A 13 -24.63 30.93 6.32
C ALA A 13 -23.17 30.55 6.48
N ALA A 14 -22.88 29.68 7.46
CA ALA A 14 -21.57 29.04 7.57
C ALA A 14 -21.40 28.12 6.34
N VAL A 15 -20.63 28.58 5.37
CA VAL A 15 -20.15 27.73 4.28
C VAL A 15 -19.20 26.72 4.90
N ALA A 16 -19.68 25.52 5.19
CA ALA A 16 -18.83 24.39 5.54
C ALA A 16 -17.96 24.06 4.31
N LEU A 17 -16.73 24.54 4.31
CA LEU A 17 -15.74 24.08 3.35
C LEU A 17 -15.55 22.58 3.58
N PRO A 18 -15.57 21.75 2.52
CA PRO A 18 -15.27 20.34 2.68
C PRO A 18 -13.85 20.22 3.26
N ALA A 19 -13.77 19.76 4.49
CA ALA A 19 -12.47 19.41 5.09
C ALA A 19 -11.95 18.22 4.29
N HIS A 20 -10.99 18.46 3.42
CA HIS A 20 -10.27 17.39 2.74
C HIS A 20 -9.46 16.64 3.79
N ALA A 21 -10.02 15.52 4.27
CA ALA A 21 -9.36 14.69 5.26
C ALA A 21 -8.13 14.00 4.63
N ASN A 22 -7.04 13.97 5.36
CA ASN A 22 -5.95 13.05 5.07
C ASN A 22 -6.33 11.67 5.61
N TRP A 23 -5.92 10.64 4.88
CA TRP A 23 -6.18 9.26 5.23
C TRP A 23 -4.87 8.61 5.66
N TYR A 24 -4.88 7.90 6.76
CA TYR A 24 -3.71 7.23 7.33
C TYR A 24 -3.92 5.74 7.39
N LEU A 25 -2.92 4.97 6.99
CA LEU A 25 -2.96 3.52 7.01
C LEU A 25 -3.01 3.02 8.46
N ASP A 26 -3.95 2.12 8.73
CA ASP A 26 -4.04 1.34 9.96
C ASP A 26 -3.24 0.05 9.78
N ASN A 27 -2.05 0.00 10.36
CA ASN A 27 -1.15 -1.15 10.24
C ASN A 27 -1.74 -2.44 10.82
N GLU A 28 -2.47 -2.36 11.94
CA GLU A 28 -3.00 -3.55 12.60
C GLU A 28 -4.05 -4.26 11.75
N SER A 29 -4.84 -3.48 11.01
CA SER A 29 -5.90 -3.99 10.12
C SER A 29 -5.43 -4.22 8.69
N SER A 30 -4.21 -3.80 8.34
CA SER A 30 -3.65 -3.91 7.00
C SER A 30 -2.76 -5.13 6.85
N ARG A 31 -2.64 -5.62 5.62
CA ARG A 31 -1.78 -6.76 5.25
C ARG A 31 -1.15 -6.51 3.89
N LEU A 32 0.14 -6.79 3.80
CA LEU A 32 0.85 -6.90 2.53
C LEU A 32 1.56 -8.25 2.50
N SER A 33 1.23 -9.07 1.52
CA SER A 33 1.75 -10.41 1.34
C SER A 33 2.43 -10.58 0.00
N PHE A 34 3.38 -11.49 -0.06
CA PHE A 34 4.03 -11.88 -1.29
C PHE A 34 4.18 -13.40 -1.36
N THR A 35 4.22 -13.93 -2.57
CA THR A 35 4.37 -15.37 -2.81
C THR A 35 5.73 -15.67 -3.39
N SER A 36 6.48 -16.54 -2.74
CA SER A 36 7.70 -17.12 -3.31
C SER A 36 7.41 -18.50 -3.87
N THR A 37 8.01 -18.84 -5.01
CA THR A 37 7.92 -20.18 -5.59
C THR A 37 9.32 -20.79 -5.67
N LYS A 38 9.49 -21.96 -5.09
CA LYS A 38 10.74 -22.72 -5.06
C LYS A 38 10.58 -24.09 -5.72
N ASN A 39 11.66 -24.66 -6.20
CA ASN A 39 11.70 -25.99 -6.81
C ASN A 39 10.66 -26.18 -7.93
N ALA A 40 10.44 -25.11 -8.71
CA ALA A 40 9.52 -24.99 -9.83
C ALA A 40 8.02 -24.87 -9.46
N ASP A 41 7.52 -25.49 -8.40
CA ASP A 41 6.08 -25.62 -8.13
C ASP A 41 5.66 -25.40 -6.66
N THR A 42 6.60 -25.28 -5.74
CA THR A 42 6.29 -25.10 -4.32
C THR A 42 6.12 -23.63 -3.98
N ALA A 43 4.88 -23.16 -3.90
CA ALA A 43 4.54 -21.79 -3.54
C ALA A 43 4.34 -21.63 -2.02
N GLU A 44 4.88 -20.57 -1.45
CA GLU A 44 4.71 -20.19 -0.05
C GLU A 44 4.34 -18.71 0.05
N VAL A 45 3.34 -18.39 0.88
CA VAL A 45 2.91 -17.01 1.12
C VAL A 45 3.62 -16.46 2.35
N HIS A 46 4.18 -15.28 2.19
CA HIS A 46 4.91 -14.52 3.21
C HIS A 46 4.30 -13.12 3.36
N ARG A 47 4.72 -12.37 4.37
CA ARG A 47 4.19 -11.03 4.61
C ARG A 47 5.25 -10.09 5.18
N PHE A 48 4.96 -8.79 5.09
CA PHE A 48 5.58 -7.76 5.91
C PHE A 48 4.65 -7.39 7.06
N LEU A 49 5.21 -7.15 8.25
CA LEU A 49 4.44 -6.92 9.47
C LEU A 49 4.22 -5.45 9.77
N VAL A 50 5.08 -4.57 9.26
CA VAL A 50 5.03 -3.13 9.56
C VAL A 50 4.88 -2.35 8.26
N LEU A 51 3.76 -1.66 8.18
CA LEU A 51 3.35 -0.81 7.07
C LEU A 51 3.00 0.58 7.60
N HIS A 52 3.41 1.61 6.87
CA HIS A 52 2.96 2.98 7.08
C HIS A 52 2.34 3.50 5.80
N GLY A 53 1.47 4.49 5.89
CA GLY A 53 0.93 5.08 4.67
C GLY A 53 -0.01 6.21 4.93
N LYS A 54 -0.18 7.03 3.91
CA LYS A 54 -1.14 8.12 3.89
C LYS A 54 -1.64 8.35 2.48
N VAL A 55 -2.83 8.92 2.38
CA VAL A 55 -3.34 9.53 1.17
C VAL A 55 -3.69 10.97 1.53
N ASP A 56 -3.08 11.93 0.87
CA ASP A 56 -3.33 13.33 1.13
C ASP A 56 -4.61 13.83 0.41
N ALA A 57 -5.01 15.05 0.75
CA ALA A 57 -6.19 15.69 0.16
C ALA A 57 -6.09 15.91 -1.37
N LYS A 58 -4.88 15.85 -1.94
CA LYS A 58 -4.63 15.98 -3.39
C LYS A 58 -4.60 14.62 -4.09
N GLY A 59 -4.76 13.52 -3.33
CA GLY A 59 -4.77 12.16 -3.85
C GLY A 59 -3.38 11.53 -3.98
N LEU A 60 -2.33 12.15 -3.44
CA LEU A 60 -1.03 11.49 -3.37
C LEU A 60 -1.10 10.39 -2.31
N ALA A 61 -1.06 9.15 -2.78
CA ALA A 61 -1.00 7.95 -1.94
C ALA A 61 0.46 7.50 -1.81
N GLU A 62 0.92 7.37 -0.57
CA GLU A 62 2.24 6.90 -0.21
C GLU A 62 2.09 5.75 0.77
N VAL A 63 2.63 4.58 0.44
CA VAL A 63 2.71 3.43 1.35
C VAL A 63 4.17 3.04 1.49
N GLU A 64 4.62 2.93 2.73
CA GLU A 64 5.96 2.52 3.11
C GLU A 64 5.89 1.16 3.80
N VAL A 65 6.78 0.27 3.41
CA VAL A 65 6.91 -1.09 3.94
C VAL A 65 8.27 -1.20 4.61
N GLU A 66 8.30 -1.47 5.92
CA GLU A 66 9.56 -1.76 6.61
C GLU A 66 10.08 -3.12 6.16
N THR A 67 11.18 -3.14 5.41
CA THR A 67 11.74 -4.38 4.84
C THR A 67 12.30 -5.32 5.92
N ASP A 68 12.68 -4.76 7.09
CA ASP A 68 13.10 -5.54 8.25
C ASP A 68 11.95 -6.37 8.86
N SER A 69 10.71 -5.97 8.62
CA SER A 69 9.52 -6.64 9.13
C SER A 69 9.12 -7.90 8.34
N VAL A 70 9.93 -8.34 7.39
CA VAL A 70 9.67 -9.55 6.62
C VAL A 70 9.49 -10.77 7.53
N SER A 71 8.45 -11.54 7.27
CA SER A 71 8.11 -12.74 8.03
C SER A 71 7.70 -13.87 7.10
N THR A 72 8.48 -14.93 7.11
CA THR A 72 8.24 -16.15 6.32
C THR A 72 7.91 -17.35 7.20
N GLY A 73 7.86 -17.16 8.52
CA GLY A 73 7.67 -18.24 9.48
C GLY A 73 8.93 -19.06 9.78
N ILE A 74 10.07 -18.73 9.16
CA ILE A 74 11.37 -19.40 9.39
C ILE A 74 12.41 -18.32 9.73
N PRO A 75 12.81 -18.17 10.99
CA PRO A 75 13.70 -17.08 11.44
C PRO A 75 15.01 -16.96 10.66
N LEU A 76 15.67 -18.09 10.36
CA LEU A 76 16.91 -18.08 9.58
C LEU A 76 16.70 -17.57 8.14
N ARG A 77 15.55 -17.85 7.54
CA ARG A 77 15.19 -17.34 6.21
C ARG A 77 14.91 -15.84 6.27
N ASP A 78 14.20 -15.41 7.31
CA ASP A 78 13.90 -13.99 7.51
C ASP A 78 15.19 -13.18 7.68
N GLU A 79 16.15 -13.66 8.47
CA GLU A 79 17.46 -13.04 8.62
C GLU A 79 18.23 -12.93 7.28
N ARG A 80 18.25 -14.01 6.50
CA ARG A 80 18.90 -14.00 5.17
C ARG A 80 18.22 -13.03 4.20
N LEU A 81 16.89 -12.96 4.21
CA LEU A 81 16.15 -11.99 3.40
C LEU A 81 16.51 -10.56 3.79
N ARG A 82 16.54 -10.25 5.08
CA ARG A 82 16.91 -8.93 5.59
C ARG A 82 18.33 -8.53 5.18
N GLU A 83 19.28 -9.40 5.39
CA GLU A 83 20.69 -9.08 5.17
C GLU A 83 21.10 -9.13 3.71
N GLN A 84 20.72 -10.17 2.98
CA GLN A 84 21.23 -10.45 1.65
C GLN A 84 20.33 -9.89 0.55
N VAL A 85 19.00 -10.07 0.68
CA VAL A 85 18.05 -9.69 -0.37
C VAL A 85 17.63 -8.24 -0.24
N PHE A 86 17.10 -7.83 0.93
CA PHE A 86 16.64 -6.45 1.14
C PHE A 86 17.77 -5.50 1.53
N GLN A 87 18.85 -6.00 2.14
CA GLN A 87 19.96 -5.17 2.65
C GLN A 87 19.45 -4.04 3.56
N VAL A 88 18.66 -4.42 4.56
CA VAL A 88 17.83 -3.49 5.38
C VAL A 88 18.63 -2.38 6.05
N ARG A 89 19.91 -2.60 6.35
CA ARG A 89 20.80 -1.55 6.91
C ARG A 89 21.00 -0.38 5.95
N LYS A 90 20.95 -0.64 4.64
CA LYS A 90 21.13 0.37 3.59
C LYS A 90 19.80 0.85 3.02
N PHE A 91 18.82 -0.05 2.95
CA PHE A 91 17.51 0.19 2.37
C PHE A 91 16.43 -0.31 3.34
N PRO A 92 16.14 0.44 4.42
CA PRO A 92 15.24 -0.01 5.48
C PRO A 92 13.79 -0.13 5.03
N THR A 93 13.40 0.59 3.97
CA THR A 93 12.01 0.65 3.51
C THR A 93 11.89 0.42 2.00
N ALA A 94 10.77 -0.14 1.59
CA ALA A 94 10.24 -0.06 0.24
C ALA A 94 9.10 0.95 0.20
N GLN A 95 8.96 1.68 -0.92
CA GLN A 95 7.92 2.70 -1.07
C GLN A 95 7.06 2.41 -2.27
N ILE A 96 5.76 2.62 -2.11
CA ILE A 96 4.75 2.50 -3.16
C ILE A 96 4.02 3.84 -3.23
N ASN A 97 4.04 4.47 -4.41
CA ASN A 97 3.41 5.77 -4.61
C ASN A 97 2.44 5.71 -5.79
N ALA A 98 1.30 6.39 -5.63
CA ALA A 98 0.31 6.51 -6.67
C ALA A 98 -0.40 7.87 -6.59
N GLN A 99 -0.89 8.36 -7.73
CA GLN A 99 -1.73 9.55 -7.79
C GLN A 99 -3.18 9.14 -8.05
N LEU A 100 -4.07 9.47 -7.13
CA LEU A 100 -5.50 9.15 -7.19
C LEU A 100 -6.34 10.36 -7.61
N ASP A 101 -7.42 10.13 -8.35
CA ASP A 101 -8.53 11.09 -8.42
C ASP A 101 -9.43 10.86 -7.19
N MET A 102 -9.40 11.81 -6.27
CA MET A 102 -10.15 11.70 -5.01
C MET A 102 -11.65 11.96 -5.15
N ARG A 103 -12.12 12.55 -6.25
CA ARG A 103 -13.54 12.89 -6.43
C ARG A 103 -14.44 11.65 -6.38
N PRO A 104 -14.25 10.62 -7.25
CA PRO A 104 -15.10 9.44 -7.20
C PRO A 104 -14.95 8.65 -5.89
N ILE A 105 -13.79 8.74 -5.23
CA ILE A 105 -13.55 8.06 -3.94
C ILE A 105 -14.33 8.76 -2.81
N ASN A 106 -14.29 10.09 -2.77
CA ASN A 106 -14.98 10.87 -1.75
C ASN A 106 -16.51 10.76 -1.85
N ASP A 107 -17.04 10.57 -3.06
CA ASP A 107 -18.46 10.46 -3.35
C ASP A 107 -19.04 9.05 -3.06
N LEU A 108 -18.18 8.06 -2.73
CA LEU A 108 -18.65 6.72 -2.39
C LEU A 108 -19.51 6.74 -1.11
N ALA A 109 -20.68 6.14 -1.18
CA ALA A 109 -21.49 5.86 0.01
C ALA A 109 -20.87 4.70 0.83
N PRO A 110 -21.11 4.64 2.15
CA PRO A 110 -20.70 3.49 2.97
C PRO A 110 -21.20 2.16 2.36
N GLY A 111 -20.30 1.19 2.24
CA GLY A 111 -20.52 -0.11 1.59
C GLY A 111 -20.34 -0.10 0.07
N ALA A 112 -20.26 1.07 -0.58
CA ALA A 112 -20.01 1.15 -2.02
C ALA A 112 -18.55 0.87 -2.37
N GLN A 113 -18.35 0.41 -3.61
CA GLN A 113 -17.06 0.00 -4.13
C GLN A 113 -16.73 0.73 -5.43
N LEU A 114 -15.43 0.91 -5.68
CA LEU A 114 -14.89 1.49 -6.89
C LEU A 114 -13.66 0.72 -7.35
N GLU A 115 -13.68 0.23 -8.58
CA GLU A 115 -12.49 -0.32 -9.21
C GLU A 115 -11.57 0.81 -9.69
N LEU A 116 -10.29 0.68 -9.37
CA LEU A 116 -9.25 1.63 -9.74
C LEU A 116 -8.21 0.92 -10.60
N ARG A 117 -7.96 1.45 -11.79
CA ARG A 117 -6.85 1.03 -12.65
C ARG A 117 -5.92 2.21 -12.81
N LEU A 118 -4.74 2.10 -12.25
CA LEU A 118 -3.81 3.23 -12.21
C LEU A 118 -2.35 2.78 -12.21
N PRO A 119 -1.46 3.62 -12.75
CA PRO A 119 -0.04 3.42 -12.58
C PRO A 119 0.36 3.73 -11.14
N LEU A 120 1.26 2.90 -10.61
CA LEU A 120 1.96 3.17 -9.36
C LEU A 120 3.46 2.95 -9.54
N THR A 121 4.25 3.54 -8.69
CA THR A 121 5.69 3.31 -8.62
C THR A 121 6.05 2.53 -7.38
N VAL A 122 6.95 1.58 -7.55
CA VAL A 122 7.57 0.82 -6.46
C VAL A 122 9.04 1.19 -6.40
N SER A 123 9.50 1.67 -5.25
CA SER A 123 10.90 1.93 -4.98
C SER A 123 11.41 0.87 -3.99
N LEU A 124 12.39 0.09 -4.41
CA LEU A 124 12.99 -0.97 -3.62
C LEU A 124 14.50 -1.02 -3.90
N ARG A 125 15.32 -1.08 -2.84
CA ARG A 125 16.79 -1.10 -2.94
C ARG A 125 17.39 0.04 -3.79
N GLY A 126 16.79 1.24 -3.71
CA GLY A 126 17.25 2.41 -4.44
C GLY A 126 16.92 2.42 -5.94
N LYS A 127 16.14 1.46 -6.41
CA LYS A 127 15.59 1.41 -7.76
C LYS A 127 14.10 1.68 -7.73
N THR A 128 13.58 2.31 -8.78
CA THR A 128 12.16 2.63 -8.91
C THR A 128 11.65 2.10 -10.25
N HIS A 129 10.55 1.35 -10.20
CA HIS A 129 9.84 0.84 -11.37
C HIS A 129 8.36 1.20 -11.30
N SER A 130 7.75 1.37 -12.48
CA SER A 130 6.31 1.63 -12.62
C SER A 130 5.58 0.36 -12.99
N TYR A 131 4.42 0.17 -12.35
CA TYR A 131 3.52 -0.95 -12.60
C TYR A 131 2.10 -0.41 -12.78
N ASN A 132 1.27 -1.15 -13.50
CA ASN A 132 -0.17 -0.90 -13.52
C ASN A 132 -0.83 -1.78 -12.47
N ALA A 133 -1.63 -1.19 -11.61
CA ALA A 133 -2.36 -1.89 -10.55
C ALA A 133 -3.86 -1.87 -10.81
N GLU A 134 -4.50 -2.99 -10.50
CA GLU A 134 -5.95 -3.12 -10.44
C GLU A 134 -6.35 -3.29 -8.98
N LEU A 135 -7.07 -2.32 -8.46
CA LEU A 135 -7.43 -2.21 -7.05
C LEU A 135 -8.95 -2.07 -6.89
N LEU A 136 -9.47 -2.54 -5.78
CA LEU A 136 -10.83 -2.28 -5.35
C LEU A 136 -10.81 -1.43 -4.08
N ALA A 137 -11.34 -0.22 -4.17
CA ALA A 137 -11.58 0.63 -3.03
C ALA A 137 -13.01 0.41 -2.52
N THR A 138 -13.18 0.13 -1.24
CA THR A 138 -14.48 -0.02 -0.58
C THR A 138 -14.58 1.00 0.55
N ARG A 139 -15.62 1.83 0.53
CA ARG A 139 -15.92 2.68 1.68
C ARG A 139 -16.56 1.84 2.78
N LEU A 140 -15.85 1.67 3.90
CA LEU A 140 -16.35 0.88 5.02
C LEU A 140 -17.39 1.68 5.85
N ASP A 141 -17.04 2.92 6.14
CA ASP A 141 -17.89 3.87 6.89
C ASP A 141 -17.46 5.32 6.60
N GLU A 142 -17.94 6.27 7.40
CA GLU A 142 -17.64 7.70 7.24
C GLU A 142 -16.15 8.04 7.35
N ARG A 143 -15.35 7.17 7.98
CA ARG A 143 -13.96 7.44 8.33
C ARG A 143 -12.98 6.38 7.87
N ARG A 144 -13.43 5.31 7.19
CA ARG A 144 -12.55 4.21 6.79
C ARG A 144 -12.79 3.78 5.36
N PHE A 145 -11.67 3.51 4.67
CA PHE A 145 -11.62 2.86 3.39
C PHE A 145 -10.80 1.58 3.47
N GLN A 146 -11.22 0.57 2.73
CA GLN A 146 -10.43 -0.60 2.42
C GLN A 146 -9.98 -0.52 0.96
N VAL A 147 -8.72 -0.85 0.71
CA VAL A 147 -8.19 -1.01 -0.64
C VAL A 147 -7.59 -2.41 -0.74
N VAL A 148 -8.01 -3.18 -1.73
CA VAL A 148 -7.46 -4.51 -2.01
C VAL A 148 -6.94 -4.59 -3.43
N THR A 149 -5.90 -5.39 -3.65
CA THR A 149 -5.46 -5.74 -5.00
C THR A 149 -6.45 -6.74 -5.60
N LEU A 150 -7.05 -6.41 -6.75
CA LEU A 150 -7.90 -7.34 -7.51
C LEU A 150 -7.03 -8.40 -8.19
N GLU A 151 -5.92 -7.97 -8.75
CA GLU A 151 -4.90 -8.85 -9.31
C GLU A 151 -3.59 -8.64 -8.56
N PRO A 152 -2.84 -9.73 -8.23
CA PRO A 152 -1.53 -9.58 -7.62
C PRO A 152 -0.58 -8.79 -8.51
N LEU A 153 0.11 -7.83 -7.93
CA LEU A 153 1.17 -7.11 -8.62
C LEU A 153 2.41 -8.01 -8.73
N VAL A 154 2.82 -8.36 -9.94
CA VAL A 154 3.98 -9.22 -10.13
C VAL A 154 5.26 -8.38 -10.17
N ILE A 155 6.03 -8.46 -9.09
CA ILE A 155 7.33 -7.80 -8.96
C ILE A 155 8.42 -8.71 -9.54
N HIS A 156 9.24 -8.18 -10.42
CA HIS A 156 10.39 -8.91 -10.96
C HIS A 156 11.67 -8.50 -10.24
N ALA A 157 12.36 -9.48 -9.66
CA ALA A 157 13.60 -9.24 -8.91
C ALA A 157 14.70 -8.55 -9.75
N GLN A 158 14.66 -8.74 -11.06
CA GLN A 158 15.58 -8.10 -12.01
C GLN A 158 15.40 -6.58 -12.08
N ASP A 159 14.17 -6.09 -11.94
CA ASP A 159 13.85 -4.65 -12.00
C ASP A 159 14.55 -3.87 -10.86
N PHE A 160 14.93 -4.57 -9.80
CA PHE A 160 15.57 -3.99 -8.60
C PHE A 160 16.99 -4.49 -8.37
N ASP A 161 17.64 -5.09 -9.39
CA ASP A 161 18.97 -5.68 -9.31
C ASP A 161 19.10 -6.75 -8.19
N MET A 162 18.02 -7.47 -7.90
CA MET A 162 17.96 -8.47 -6.80
C MET A 162 18.16 -9.91 -7.27
N ALA A 163 18.19 -10.17 -8.57
CA ALA A 163 18.33 -11.53 -9.11
C ALA A 163 19.61 -12.27 -8.64
N PRO A 164 20.79 -11.64 -8.52
CA PRO A 164 21.97 -12.30 -7.97
C PRO A 164 21.79 -12.75 -6.51
N ASP A 165 21.10 -11.93 -5.69
CA ASP A 165 20.89 -12.24 -4.27
C ASP A 165 19.90 -13.39 -4.09
N PHE A 166 18.84 -13.44 -4.91
CA PHE A 166 17.93 -14.59 -4.95
C PHE A 166 18.64 -15.88 -5.37
N ASN A 167 19.56 -15.81 -6.35
CA ASN A 167 20.36 -16.96 -6.75
C ASN A 167 21.33 -17.41 -5.64
N ALA A 168 21.94 -16.48 -4.92
CA ALA A 168 22.79 -16.80 -3.77
C ALA A 168 21.97 -17.47 -2.65
N LEU A 169 20.79 -16.95 -2.35
CA LEU A 169 19.87 -17.52 -1.36
C LEU A 169 19.41 -18.92 -1.76
N ARG A 170 19.06 -19.13 -3.04
CA ARG A 170 18.73 -20.45 -3.60
C ARG A 170 19.84 -21.45 -3.37
N ASN A 171 21.09 -21.08 -3.71
CA ASN A 171 22.25 -21.95 -3.54
C ASN A 171 22.51 -22.28 -2.07
N ALA A 172 22.45 -21.28 -1.18
CA ALA A 172 22.64 -21.46 0.26
C ALA A 172 21.54 -22.33 0.92
N ALA A 173 20.35 -22.38 0.31
CA ALA A 173 19.24 -23.20 0.77
C ALA A 173 19.19 -24.59 0.10
N GLY A 174 20.11 -24.89 -0.83
CA GLY A 174 20.13 -26.17 -1.57
C GLY A 174 18.92 -26.38 -2.49
N LEU A 175 18.28 -25.26 -2.95
CA LEU A 175 17.11 -25.34 -3.81
C LEU A 175 17.50 -25.48 -5.29
N SER A 176 16.76 -26.27 -6.05
CA SER A 176 16.95 -26.40 -7.50
C SER A 176 16.58 -25.13 -8.27
N ALA A 177 15.52 -24.44 -7.83
CA ALA A 177 15.03 -23.22 -8.44
C ALA A 177 14.38 -22.29 -7.41
N VAL A 178 14.40 -20.98 -7.69
CA VAL A 178 13.57 -19.96 -7.04
C VAL A 178 13.04 -19.00 -8.10
N SER A 179 11.76 -18.67 -8.05
CA SER A 179 11.18 -17.70 -8.98
C SER A 179 11.72 -16.31 -8.72
N LEU A 180 12.07 -15.60 -9.80
CA LEU A 180 12.44 -14.18 -9.79
C LEU A 180 11.22 -13.28 -10.01
N SER A 181 10.04 -13.86 -10.25
CA SER A 181 8.76 -13.17 -10.32
C SER A 181 7.99 -13.44 -9.04
N VAL A 182 7.65 -12.38 -8.32
CA VAL A 182 7.07 -12.41 -6.97
C VAL A 182 5.72 -11.73 -7.00
N PRO A 183 4.61 -12.49 -6.99
CA PRO A 183 3.28 -11.91 -6.83
C PRO A 183 3.10 -11.27 -5.45
N VAL A 184 2.59 -10.04 -5.44
CA VAL A 184 2.34 -9.24 -4.24
C VAL A 184 0.86 -8.87 -4.17
N GLY A 185 0.23 -9.14 -3.05
CA GLY A 185 -1.15 -8.78 -2.76
C GLY A 185 -1.25 -7.93 -1.50
N ALA A 186 -2.26 -7.06 -1.46
CA ALA A 186 -2.47 -6.18 -0.31
C ALA A 186 -3.96 -6.07 0.06
N VAL A 187 -4.20 -5.95 1.35
CA VAL A 187 -5.43 -5.45 1.97
C VAL A 187 -5.02 -4.31 2.88
N LEU A 188 -5.39 -3.09 2.51
CA LEU A 188 -4.99 -1.87 3.22
C LEU A 188 -6.23 -1.18 3.77
N ILE A 189 -6.20 -0.80 5.03
CA ILE A 189 -7.25 -0.03 5.68
C ILE A 189 -6.72 1.37 5.96
N PHE A 190 -7.45 2.38 5.48
CA PHE A 190 -7.13 3.78 5.72
C PHE A 190 -8.22 4.42 6.57
N THR A 191 -7.80 5.23 7.54
CA THR A 191 -8.68 5.96 8.46
C THR A 191 -8.45 7.47 8.32
N ALA A 192 -9.54 8.25 8.22
CA ALA A 192 -9.49 9.71 8.17
C ALA A 192 -9.07 10.31 9.53
N ARG A 193 -8.18 11.29 9.47
CA ARG A 193 -7.74 12.08 10.63
C ARG A 193 -7.71 13.56 10.30
#